data_ed20a18f654891ffde097e00a911c175
#
_entry.id   ed20a18f654891ffde097e00a911c175
#
_cell.length_a   1.000
_cell.length_b   1.000
_cell.length_c   1.000
_cell.angle_alpha   90.00
_cell.angle_beta   90.00
_cell.angle_gamma   90.00
#
_symmetry.space_group_name_H-M   'P 1'
#
loop_
_entity.id
_entity.type
_entity.pdbx_description
1 polymer ?
#
loop_
_entity_poly.entity_id
_entity_poly.type
_entity_poly.pdbx_seq_one_letter_code
_entity_poly.pdbx_strand_id
1 'polypeptide(L)'
;MEMSFRSKPLFGLLVLALLASGCRKYLDFEGEDLQPRLVLNGLVTADSVVTVYLSNSRGVIDPGQLAAVTNGQVRVFDEQGNLLEQLVHVGEGAYRGSVVIAPGTALSVQAQASGLAAVRANDRVPLPVPIQQWDTVSVEAEGGGSGFGSTTLEVTLTINDPGDRSNFYLLEAFVGQQYIIQQVFDPISGTFVLDTIFLDEPFWSRAYLSSADPVLISQSDAGPGETRVFFNRAVFRDDGFNGTTRSFRIRLESFIRPGTLDLRLVSISEATFRYFRTLERYAYTEGDPFAEPVQVFTNVEGGLGIWGGANVEQVLIDLW
;
A
#
# COMPACT_ATOMS: atom_id res chain seq x y z
N MET A 1 49.78 60.77 -10.99
CA MET A 1 49.86 60.03 -9.72
C MET A 1 48.85 58.92 -9.81
N GLU A 2 49.28 57.78 -10.44
CA GLU A 2 48.44 56.62 -10.69
C GLU A 2 48.52 55.66 -9.49
N MET A 3 47.41 55.49 -8.75
CA MET A 3 47.32 54.46 -7.74
C MET A 3 46.75 53.16 -8.38
N SER A 4 47.69 52.26 -8.69
CA SER A 4 47.38 50.92 -9.20
C SER A 4 46.70 50.05 -8.15
N PHE A 5 45.43 49.70 -8.39
CA PHE A 5 44.63 48.78 -7.58
C PHE A 5 45.04 47.32 -7.88
N ARG A 6 46.00 46.77 -7.14
CA ARG A 6 46.49 45.38 -7.26
C ARG A 6 45.89 44.44 -6.21
N SER A 7 44.64 44.64 -5.73
CA SER A 7 44.04 43.84 -4.65
C SER A 7 42.96 42.86 -5.08
N LYS A 8 42.64 42.78 -6.39
CA LYS A 8 41.56 41.87 -6.88
C LYS A 8 41.79 40.35 -6.72
N PRO A 9 43.03 39.80 -6.86
CA PRO A 9 43.22 38.36 -6.69
C PRO A 9 43.13 37.90 -5.22
N LEU A 10 43.52 38.77 -4.27
CA LEU A 10 43.50 38.42 -2.85
C LEU A 10 42.06 38.30 -2.30
N PHE A 11 41.15 39.16 -2.78
CA PHE A 11 39.73 39.10 -2.39
C PHE A 11 39.04 37.87 -2.95
N GLY A 12 39.34 37.44 -4.17
CA GLY A 12 38.85 36.21 -4.78
C GLY A 12 39.32 34.96 -4.02
N LEU A 13 40.57 34.95 -3.57
CA LEU A 13 41.14 33.84 -2.79
C LEU A 13 40.50 33.74 -1.39
N LEU A 14 40.20 34.89 -0.75
CA LEU A 14 39.53 34.93 0.55
C LEU A 14 38.07 34.42 0.46
N VAL A 15 37.32 34.77 -0.58
CA VAL A 15 35.96 34.29 -0.81
C VAL A 15 35.94 32.78 -1.11
N LEU A 16 36.93 32.31 -1.90
CA LEU A 16 37.06 30.87 -2.18
C LEU A 16 37.41 30.06 -0.92
N ALA A 17 38.27 30.61 -0.03
CA ALA A 17 38.59 29.97 1.24
C ALA A 17 37.41 29.93 2.22
N LEU A 18 36.53 30.94 2.23
CA LEU A 18 35.29 30.97 3.02
C LEU A 18 34.24 29.98 2.50
N LEU A 19 34.20 29.74 1.20
CA LEU A 19 33.29 28.72 0.61
C LEU A 19 33.77 27.28 0.85
N ALA A 20 35.08 27.08 1.08
CA ALA A 20 35.64 25.75 1.37
C ALA A 20 35.50 25.33 2.85
N SER A 21 35.14 26.24 3.76
CA SER A 21 34.99 25.94 5.19
C SER A 21 33.58 25.49 5.59
N GLY A 22 32.82 24.89 4.67
CA GLY A 22 31.56 24.19 5.00
C GLY A 22 31.85 23.00 5.93
N CYS A 23 31.92 23.22 7.23
CA CYS A 23 31.99 22.15 8.23
C CYS A 23 30.73 21.28 8.12
N ARG A 24 30.83 20.12 7.50
CA ARG A 24 29.86 19.04 7.68
C ARG A 24 30.11 18.45 9.06
N LYS A 25 29.31 18.85 10.03
CA LYS A 25 29.29 18.17 11.33
C LYS A 25 28.49 16.88 11.12
N TYR A 26 29.17 15.77 11.06
CA TYR A 26 28.54 14.47 11.24
C TYR A 26 28.06 14.40 12.69
N LEU A 27 26.77 14.29 12.90
CA LEU A 27 26.23 13.95 14.20
C LEU A 27 26.30 12.42 14.28
N ASP A 28 27.17 11.92 15.15
CA ASP A 28 27.14 10.50 15.50
C ASP A 28 25.79 10.21 16.16
N PHE A 29 25.07 9.25 15.64
CA PHE A 29 23.82 8.82 16.23
C PHE A 29 24.14 7.97 17.47
N GLU A 30 23.95 8.56 18.66
CA GLU A 30 24.11 7.86 19.95
C GLU A 30 22.79 7.20 20.38
N GLY A 31 22.07 6.57 19.45
CA GLY A 31 20.88 5.79 19.77
C GLY A 31 21.24 4.47 20.43
N GLU A 32 20.39 4.02 21.38
CA GLU A 32 20.52 2.68 21.95
C GLU A 32 20.44 1.62 20.84
N ASP A 33 21.34 0.63 20.89
CA ASP A 33 21.32 -0.54 20.03
C ASP A 33 20.08 -1.39 20.41
N LEU A 34 18.95 -1.12 19.76
CA LEU A 34 17.72 -1.86 20.03
C LEU A 34 17.90 -3.31 19.58
N GLN A 35 17.68 -4.23 20.51
CA GLN A 35 17.70 -5.66 20.19
C GLN A 35 16.70 -5.97 19.08
N PRO A 36 17.11 -6.76 18.07
CA PRO A 36 16.21 -7.17 17.00
C PRO A 36 14.94 -7.84 17.56
N ARG A 37 13.79 -7.48 17.02
CA ARG A 37 12.49 -8.04 17.37
C ARG A 37 11.96 -8.85 16.19
N LEU A 38 11.19 -9.89 16.48
CA LEU A 38 10.49 -10.65 15.46
C LEU A 38 9.36 -9.79 14.87
N VAL A 39 9.34 -9.70 13.55
CA VAL A 39 8.27 -9.04 12.78
C VAL A 39 7.41 -10.12 12.16
N LEU A 40 6.12 -10.09 12.44
CA LEU A 40 5.13 -11.01 11.90
C LEU A 40 4.14 -10.22 11.05
N ASN A 41 4.08 -10.54 9.76
CA ASN A 41 3.09 -9.97 8.85
C ASN A 41 2.22 -11.08 8.26
N GLY A 42 0.93 -11.03 8.53
CA GLY A 42 -0.06 -11.96 7.99
C GLY A 42 -1.40 -11.26 7.78
N LEU A 43 -1.92 -11.34 6.57
CA LEU A 43 -3.28 -10.94 6.24
C LEU A 43 -4.04 -12.20 5.84
N VAL A 44 -4.94 -12.65 6.72
CA VAL A 44 -5.75 -13.85 6.48
C VAL A 44 -6.95 -13.46 5.63
N THR A 45 -6.97 -13.96 4.41
CA THR A 45 -8.09 -13.72 3.49
C THR A 45 -9.08 -14.88 3.59
N ALA A 46 -10.38 -14.58 3.61
CA ALA A 46 -11.44 -15.58 3.55
C ALA A 46 -11.27 -16.50 2.33
N ASP A 47 -11.68 -17.76 2.47
CA ASP A 47 -11.60 -18.79 1.45
C ASP A 47 -10.19 -19.07 0.90
N SER A 48 -9.18 -18.70 1.68
CA SER A 48 -7.77 -18.89 1.36
C SER A 48 -7.02 -19.57 2.50
N VAL A 49 -5.83 -20.10 2.19
CA VAL A 49 -4.91 -20.66 3.20
C VAL A 49 -4.13 -19.54 3.89
N VAL A 50 -3.77 -19.77 5.14
CA VAL A 50 -2.95 -18.81 5.91
C VAL A 50 -1.56 -18.71 5.34
N THR A 51 -1.07 -17.48 5.17
CA THR A 51 0.34 -17.19 4.87
C THR A 51 0.85 -16.11 5.82
N VAL A 52 2.01 -16.35 6.43
CA VAL A 52 2.68 -15.44 7.36
C VAL A 52 4.11 -15.19 6.88
N TYR A 53 4.56 -13.95 6.93
CA TYR A 53 5.93 -13.57 6.66
C TYR A 53 6.63 -13.20 7.96
N LEU A 54 7.79 -13.82 8.22
CA LEU A 54 8.63 -13.51 9.37
C LEU A 54 9.94 -12.86 8.94
N SER A 55 10.28 -11.77 9.60
CA SER A 55 11.56 -11.07 9.43
C SER A 55 12.06 -10.52 10.76
N ASN A 56 13.32 -10.06 10.78
CA ASN A 56 13.89 -9.33 11.91
C ASN A 56 13.63 -7.83 11.74
N SER A 57 13.32 -7.15 12.84
CA SER A 57 13.36 -5.68 12.84
C SER A 57 14.82 -5.20 12.73
N ARG A 58 14.97 -3.96 12.28
CA ARG A 58 16.26 -3.31 12.07
C ARG A 58 16.32 -1.99 12.82
N GLY A 59 17.54 -1.62 13.21
CA GLY A 59 17.81 -0.27 13.70
C GLY A 59 17.64 0.77 12.58
N VAL A 60 17.30 2.00 12.96
CA VAL A 60 17.07 3.12 12.02
C VAL A 60 18.28 3.40 11.13
N ILE A 61 19.48 3.18 11.64
CA ILE A 61 20.75 3.46 10.93
C ILE A 61 21.32 2.25 10.17
N ASP A 62 20.66 1.10 10.24
CA ASP A 62 21.13 -0.09 9.51
C ASP A 62 20.70 -0.04 8.02
N PRO A 63 21.62 0.13 7.04
CA PRO A 63 21.30 0.28 5.64
C PRO A 63 20.97 -1.05 4.92
N GLY A 64 21.05 -2.20 5.58
CA GLY A 64 20.80 -3.53 4.98
C GLY A 64 19.34 -3.74 4.56
N GLN A 65 18.99 -4.92 4.04
CA GLN A 65 17.61 -5.35 3.80
C GLN A 65 17.04 -6.04 5.04
N LEU A 66 15.70 -6.11 5.16
CA LEU A 66 15.06 -6.90 6.20
C LEU A 66 15.48 -8.36 6.07
N ALA A 67 16.05 -8.91 7.13
CA ALA A 67 16.48 -10.31 7.14
C ALA A 67 15.27 -11.22 7.35
N ALA A 68 15.00 -12.08 6.37
CA ALA A 68 13.96 -13.10 6.46
C ALA A 68 14.33 -14.13 7.56
N VAL A 69 13.35 -14.51 8.37
CA VAL A 69 13.49 -15.57 9.37
C VAL A 69 13.00 -16.87 8.76
N THR A 70 13.94 -17.80 8.50
CA THR A 70 13.67 -19.08 7.81
C THR A 70 13.58 -20.29 8.75
N ASN A 71 13.96 -20.11 10.02
CA ASN A 71 13.99 -21.17 11.07
C ASN A 71 12.92 -20.98 12.14
N GLY A 72 11.85 -20.20 11.82
CA GLY A 72 10.75 -19.95 12.74
C GLY A 72 9.81 -21.16 12.85
N GLN A 73 9.10 -21.22 13.97
CA GLN A 73 7.93 -22.07 14.15
C GLN A 73 6.69 -21.17 14.23
N VAL A 74 5.76 -21.37 13.31
CA VAL A 74 4.50 -20.59 13.24
C VAL A 74 3.34 -21.55 13.45
N ARG A 75 2.48 -21.22 14.41
CA ARG A 75 1.29 -22.02 14.78
C ARG A 75 0.07 -21.14 14.75
N VAL A 76 -1.01 -21.66 14.20
CA VAL A 76 -2.32 -20.99 14.13
C VAL A 76 -3.30 -21.76 14.97
N PHE A 77 -4.12 -21.04 15.73
CA PHE A 77 -5.09 -21.59 16.67
C PHE A 77 -6.48 -21.05 16.36
N ASP A 78 -7.50 -21.85 16.67
CA ASP A 78 -8.91 -21.44 16.61
C ASP A 78 -9.29 -20.51 17.78
N GLU A 79 -10.55 -20.06 17.79
CA GLU A 79 -11.11 -19.18 18.83
C GLU A 79 -11.11 -19.85 20.23
N GLN A 80 -11.14 -21.17 20.30
CA GLN A 80 -11.11 -21.95 21.53
C GLN A 80 -9.68 -22.21 22.04
N GLY A 81 -8.68 -21.80 21.26
CA GLY A 81 -7.27 -22.00 21.59
C GLY A 81 -6.73 -23.39 21.20
N ASN A 82 -7.47 -24.18 20.43
CA ASN A 82 -6.97 -25.43 19.89
C ASN A 82 -6.03 -25.16 18.71
N LEU A 83 -4.95 -25.94 18.61
CA LEU A 83 -4.06 -25.87 17.46
C LEU A 83 -4.82 -26.28 16.18
N LEU A 84 -4.97 -25.30 15.26
CA LEU A 84 -5.56 -25.53 13.94
C LEU A 84 -4.53 -26.15 13.01
N GLU A 85 -3.35 -25.52 12.89
CA GLU A 85 -2.24 -26.04 12.09
C GLU A 85 -0.90 -25.40 12.49
N GLN A 86 0.19 -26.07 12.11
CA GLN A 86 1.54 -25.51 12.11
C GLN A 86 1.92 -25.20 10.66
N LEU A 87 2.31 -23.94 10.39
CA LEU A 87 2.65 -23.50 9.04
C LEU A 87 4.03 -24.02 8.64
N VAL A 88 4.19 -24.29 7.35
CA VAL A 88 5.43 -24.80 6.75
C VAL A 88 6.16 -23.65 6.07
N HIS A 89 7.48 -23.55 6.29
CA HIS A 89 8.33 -22.58 5.59
C HIS A 89 8.41 -22.92 4.10
N VAL A 90 8.08 -21.93 3.23
CA VAL A 90 8.04 -22.09 1.77
C VAL A 90 9.04 -21.21 1.02
N GLY A 91 9.91 -20.48 1.74
CA GLY A 91 10.96 -19.63 1.18
C GLY A 91 10.85 -18.17 1.66
N GLU A 92 11.96 -17.45 1.67
CA GLU A 92 12.05 -16.00 1.94
C GLU A 92 11.30 -15.52 3.20
N GLY A 93 11.30 -16.34 4.26
CA GLY A 93 10.57 -16.03 5.49
C GLY A 93 9.06 -16.21 5.40
N ALA A 94 8.53 -16.74 4.32
CA ALA A 94 7.13 -17.10 4.16
C ALA A 94 6.83 -18.48 4.78
N TYR A 95 5.75 -18.52 5.57
CA TYR A 95 5.20 -19.73 6.20
C TYR A 95 3.76 -19.90 5.76
N ARG A 96 3.42 -21.06 5.20
CA ARG A 96 2.12 -21.30 4.60
C ARG A 96 1.44 -22.53 5.22
N GLY A 97 0.14 -22.39 5.44
CA GLY A 97 -0.76 -23.46 5.88
C GLY A 97 -1.43 -24.21 4.73
N SER A 98 -2.31 -25.10 5.09
CA SER A 98 -3.13 -25.91 4.18
C SER A 98 -4.64 -25.79 4.48
N VAL A 99 -4.99 -25.26 5.63
CA VAL A 99 -6.39 -25.10 6.04
C VAL A 99 -6.96 -23.84 5.41
N VAL A 100 -8.08 -23.99 4.70
CA VAL A 100 -8.84 -22.87 4.13
C VAL A 100 -9.69 -22.23 5.22
N ILE A 101 -9.60 -20.91 5.36
CA ILE A 101 -10.24 -20.16 6.44
C ILE A 101 -11.57 -19.58 5.95
N ALA A 102 -12.65 -19.93 6.64
CA ALA A 102 -13.98 -19.41 6.32
C ALA A 102 -14.17 -17.95 6.80
N PRO A 103 -15.07 -17.16 6.15
CA PRO A 103 -15.49 -15.87 6.65
C PRO A 103 -16.00 -15.94 8.10
N GLY A 104 -15.72 -14.90 8.90
CA GLY A 104 -16.15 -14.80 10.30
C GLY A 104 -15.27 -15.58 11.29
N THR A 105 -14.28 -16.35 10.83
CA THR A 105 -13.40 -17.13 11.69
C THR A 105 -12.47 -16.23 12.50
N ALA A 106 -12.43 -16.43 13.82
CA ALA A 106 -11.44 -15.82 14.70
C ALA A 106 -10.23 -16.76 14.81
N LEU A 107 -9.04 -16.18 14.71
CA LEU A 107 -7.78 -16.90 14.72
C LEU A 107 -6.76 -16.20 15.60
N SER A 108 -5.90 -16.98 16.24
CA SER A 108 -4.68 -16.48 16.83
C SER A 108 -3.46 -17.13 16.20
N VAL A 109 -2.36 -16.39 16.19
CA VAL A 109 -1.07 -16.84 15.67
C VAL A 109 0.00 -16.72 16.75
N GLN A 110 0.89 -17.69 16.81
CA GLN A 110 2.11 -17.64 17.61
C GLN A 110 3.30 -17.96 16.72
N ALA A 111 4.35 -17.17 16.85
CA ALA A 111 5.59 -17.43 16.15
C ALA A 111 6.78 -17.29 17.11
N GLN A 112 7.79 -18.15 16.93
CA GLN A 112 9.04 -18.11 17.64
C GLN A 112 10.20 -18.44 16.72
N ALA A 113 11.34 -17.85 16.96
CA ALA A 113 12.59 -18.13 16.25
C ALA A 113 13.77 -18.06 17.22
N SER A 114 14.85 -18.77 16.86
CA SER A 114 16.06 -18.79 17.71
C SER A 114 16.64 -17.38 17.87
N GLY A 115 16.94 -17.00 19.12
CA GLY A 115 17.52 -15.69 19.44
C GLY A 115 16.55 -14.51 19.46
N LEU A 116 15.25 -14.74 19.23
CA LEU A 116 14.20 -13.71 19.23
C LEU A 116 13.11 -14.05 20.25
N ALA A 117 12.49 -13.03 20.84
CA ALA A 117 11.31 -13.21 21.67
C ALA A 117 10.16 -13.79 20.85
N ALA A 118 9.40 -14.72 21.45
CA ALA A 118 8.18 -15.23 20.83
C ALA A 118 7.12 -14.13 20.72
N VAL A 119 6.35 -14.19 19.66
CA VAL A 119 5.28 -13.22 19.36
C VAL A 119 3.94 -13.91 19.26
N ARG A 120 2.88 -13.17 19.55
CA ARG A 120 1.50 -13.62 19.36
C ARG A 120 0.60 -12.49 18.87
N ALA A 121 -0.45 -12.83 18.15
CA ALA A 121 -1.49 -11.91 17.77
C ALA A 121 -2.82 -12.65 17.58
N ASN A 122 -3.92 -11.92 17.61
CA ASN A 122 -5.25 -12.44 17.35
C ASN A 122 -6.03 -11.46 16.48
N ASP A 123 -6.89 -11.98 15.63
CA ASP A 123 -7.84 -11.22 14.84
C ASP A 123 -8.96 -12.11 14.31
N ARG A 124 -9.94 -11.50 13.64
CA ARG A 124 -11.06 -12.19 13.01
C ARG A 124 -11.13 -11.84 11.53
N VAL A 125 -11.32 -12.85 10.69
CA VAL A 125 -11.64 -12.65 9.26
C VAL A 125 -13.06 -12.07 9.18
N PRO A 126 -13.25 -10.89 8.55
CA PRO A 126 -14.58 -10.28 8.47
C PRO A 126 -15.56 -11.12 7.65
N LEU A 127 -16.85 -10.93 7.92
CA LEU A 127 -17.89 -11.38 7.01
C LEU A 127 -17.87 -10.51 5.74
N PRO A 128 -18.24 -11.06 4.56
CA PRO A 128 -18.29 -10.29 3.33
C PRO A 128 -19.40 -9.23 3.39
N VAL A 129 -19.16 -8.12 2.69
CA VAL A 129 -20.19 -7.14 2.35
C VAL A 129 -20.31 -7.12 0.83
N PRO A 130 -21.38 -7.73 0.28
CA PRO A 130 -21.51 -7.90 -1.16
C PRO A 130 -21.65 -6.59 -1.91
N ILE A 131 -21.03 -6.50 -3.08
CA ILE A 131 -21.32 -5.48 -4.06
C ILE A 131 -22.71 -5.76 -4.64
N GLN A 132 -23.67 -4.88 -4.35
CA GLN A 132 -25.06 -5.06 -4.79
C GLN A 132 -25.25 -4.69 -6.25
N GLN A 133 -24.61 -3.60 -6.66
CA GLN A 133 -24.71 -3.06 -7.99
C GLN A 133 -23.46 -2.28 -8.33
N TRP A 134 -23.09 -2.28 -9.59
CA TRP A 134 -22.11 -1.36 -10.16
C TRP A 134 -22.60 -0.87 -11.54
N ASP A 135 -22.14 0.33 -11.91
CA ASP A 135 -22.43 0.94 -13.20
C ASP A 135 -21.19 1.73 -13.66
N THR A 136 -21.04 1.88 -14.98
CA THR A 136 -19.91 2.58 -15.59
C THR A 136 -20.35 3.59 -16.60
N VAL A 137 -19.70 4.77 -16.58
CA VAL A 137 -19.90 5.83 -17.56
C VAL A 137 -18.53 6.30 -18.05
N SER A 138 -18.34 6.29 -19.38
CA SER A 138 -17.18 6.91 -20.00
C SER A 138 -17.38 8.42 -20.04
N VAL A 139 -16.44 9.18 -19.47
CA VAL A 139 -16.47 10.65 -19.42
C VAL A 139 -15.27 11.17 -20.19
N GLU A 140 -15.49 12.11 -21.09
CA GLU A 140 -14.39 12.83 -21.74
C GLU A 140 -13.62 13.65 -20.69
N ALA A 141 -12.31 13.56 -20.70
CA ALA A 141 -11.49 14.33 -19.74
C ALA A 141 -11.55 15.82 -20.09
N GLU A 142 -11.99 16.65 -19.16
CA GLU A 142 -11.95 18.09 -19.30
C GLU A 142 -10.48 18.57 -19.31
N GLY A 143 -10.03 19.14 -20.43
CA GLY A 143 -8.80 19.93 -20.47
C GLY A 143 -7.52 19.25 -20.99
N GLY A 144 -7.60 18.14 -21.69
CA GLY A 144 -6.44 17.46 -22.26
C GLY A 144 -5.88 18.14 -23.51
N GLY A 145 -4.90 19.03 -23.36
CA GLY A 145 -4.16 19.65 -24.47
C GLY A 145 -3.10 18.76 -25.14
N SER A 146 -3.09 17.47 -24.91
CA SER A 146 -2.26 16.48 -25.62
C SER A 146 -3.17 15.61 -26.49
N GLY A 147 -2.96 15.62 -27.80
CA GLY A 147 -3.80 15.07 -28.87
C GLY A 147 -4.15 13.56 -28.83
N PHE A 148 -4.14 12.96 -27.67
CA PHE A 148 -4.74 11.68 -27.35
C PHE A 148 -5.87 11.98 -26.36
N GLY A 149 -7.13 11.88 -26.83
CA GLY A 149 -8.30 12.03 -25.99
C GLY A 149 -8.20 11.06 -24.80
N SER A 150 -7.90 11.57 -23.61
CA SER A 150 -7.92 10.77 -22.39
C SER A 150 -9.38 10.57 -21.99
N THR A 151 -9.87 9.36 -22.15
CA THR A 151 -11.20 8.99 -21.66
C THR A 151 -11.04 8.56 -20.19
N THR A 152 -11.86 9.12 -19.32
CA THR A 152 -11.97 8.72 -17.92
C THR A 152 -13.15 7.75 -17.78
N LEU A 153 -12.98 6.66 -17.06
CA LEU A 153 -14.07 5.77 -16.68
C LEU A 153 -14.56 6.13 -15.28
N GLU A 154 -15.80 6.54 -15.17
CA GLU A 154 -16.46 6.69 -13.87
C GLU A 154 -17.19 5.40 -13.52
N VAL A 155 -16.92 4.86 -12.35
CA VAL A 155 -17.56 3.66 -11.79
C VAL A 155 -18.36 4.07 -10.56
N THR A 156 -19.63 3.71 -10.54
CA THR A 156 -20.50 3.80 -9.36
C THR A 156 -20.63 2.42 -8.76
N LEU A 157 -20.16 2.26 -7.52
CA LEU A 157 -20.22 1.01 -6.75
C LEU A 157 -21.23 1.17 -5.63
N THR A 158 -22.22 0.28 -5.53
CA THR A 158 -23.26 0.31 -4.49
C THR A 158 -23.16 -0.93 -3.60
N ILE A 159 -23.17 -0.71 -2.28
CA ILE A 159 -23.20 -1.75 -1.25
C ILE A 159 -24.39 -1.55 -0.32
N ASN A 160 -24.77 -2.60 0.37
CA ASN A 160 -25.69 -2.55 1.51
C ASN A 160 -24.90 -2.89 2.76
N ASP A 161 -24.61 -1.90 3.57
CA ASP A 161 -23.80 -2.05 4.76
C ASP A 161 -24.62 -2.69 5.90
N PRO A 162 -24.08 -3.70 6.61
CA PRO A 162 -24.77 -4.33 7.76
C PRO A 162 -24.77 -3.38 8.97
N GLY A 163 -25.97 -3.10 9.53
CA GLY A 163 -26.11 -2.20 10.68
C GLY A 163 -25.92 -2.84 12.05
N ASP A 164 -25.58 -4.13 12.11
CA ASP A 164 -25.42 -4.89 13.36
C ASP A 164 -24.00 -4.83 13.95
N ARG A 165 -23.07 -4.22 13.23
CA ARG A 165 -21.66 -4.10 13.59
C ARG A 165 -21.01 -2.92 12.88
N SER A 166 -19.84 -2.48 13.37
CA SER A 166 -18.98 -1.57 12.62
C SER A 166 -18.19 -2.32 11.55
N ASN A 167 -18.14 -1.77 10.36
CA ASN A 167 -17.45 -2.34 9.22
C ASN A 167 -16.29 -1.43 8.78
N PHE A 168 -15.20 -2.07 8.35
CA PHE A 168 -14.02 -1.42 7.83
C PHE A 168 -13.75 -1.93 6.43
N TYR A 169 -13.36 -1.04 5.55
CA TYR A 169 -13.24 -1.31 4.13
C TYR A 169 -11.92 -0.87 3.55
N LEU A 170 -11.47 -1.59 2.54
CA LEU A 170 -10.41 -1.21 1.63
C LEU A 170 -10.97 -1.29 0.20
N LEU A 171 -10.88 -0.19 -0.53
CA LEU A 171 -11.21 -0.13 -1.96
C LEU A 171 -9.92 -0.01 -2.74
N GLU A 172 -9.71 -0.92 -3.68
CA GLU A 172 -8.57 -0.91 -4.59
C GLU A 172 -8.96 -1.44 -5.96
N ALA A 173 -8.16 -1.17 -6.96
CA ALA A 173 -8.40 -1.66 -8.31
C ALA A 173 -7.10 -2.04 -9.02
N PHE A 174 -7.23 -2.97 -9.96
CA PHE A 174 -6.14 -3.38 -10.83
C PHE A 174 -6.61 -3.32 -12.28
N VAL A 175 -5.71 -2.96 -13.19
CA VAL A 175 -5.96 -3.00 -14.62
C VAL A 175 -5.14 -4.12 -15.25
N GLY A 176 -5.83 -5.06 -15.86
CA GLY A 176 -5.24 -6.10 -16.68
C GLY A 176 -5.13 -5.63 -18.13
N GLN A 177 -3.92 -5.49 -18.63
CA GLN A 177 -3.64 -5.07 -19.99
C GLN A 177 -3.29 -6.28 -20.84
N GLN A 178 -3.94 -6.42 -21.99
CA GLN A 178 -3.70 -7.54 -22.92
C GLN A 178 -2.56 -7.26 -23.90
N TYR A 179 -2.03 -6.05 -23.90
CA TYR A 179 -0.88 -5.69 -24.72
C TYR A 179 -0.05 -4.59 -24.06
N ILE A 180 1.19 -4.48 -24.49
CA ILE A 180 2.10 -3.39 -24.13
C ILE A 180 2.49 -2.62 -25.39
N ILE A 181 2.67 -1.30 -25.24
CA ILE A 181 3.20 -0.45 -26.29
C ILE A 181 4.66 -0.17 -25.96
N GLN A 182 5.57 -0.48 -26.87
CA GLN A 182 6.98 -0.19 -26.73
C GLN A 182 7.48 0.70 -27.88
N GLN A 183 8.49 1.51 -27.59
CA GLN A 183 9.21 2.23 -28.63
C GLN A 183 10.30 1.31 -29.19
N VAL A 184 10.24 1.06 -30.49
CA VAL A 184 11.24 0.28 -31.22
C VAL A 184 11.90 1.19 -32.25
N PHE A 185 13.24 1.13 -32.34
CA PHE A 185 13.95 1.85 -33.37
C PHE A 185 13.74 1.16 -34.74
N ASP A 186 13.15 1.89 -35.67
CA ASP A 186 13.02 1.43 -37.06
C ASP A 186 14.26 1.86 -37.87
N PRO A 187 15.11 0.92 -38.27
CA PRO A 187 16.33 1.25 -39.02
C PRO A 187 16.05 1.75 -40.44
N ILE A 188 14.84 1.56 -40.96
CA ILE A 188 14.46 1.99 -42.32
C ILE A 188 14.10 3.47 -42.31
N SER A 189 13.27 3.92 -41.36
CA SER A 189 12.89 5.31 -41.22
C SER A 189 13.90 6.13 -40.41
N GLY A 190 14.81 5.49 -39.63
CA GLY A 190 15.76 6.14 -38.74
C GLY A 190 15.10 6.80 -37.52
N THR A 191 13.86 6.43 -37.21
CA THR A 191 13.05 7.00 -36.12
C THR A 191 12.57 5.91 -35.16
N PHE A 192 12.13 6.31 -33.98
CA PHE A 192 11.40 5.41 -33.08
C PHE A 192 9.93 5.32 -33.50
N VAL A 193 9.44 4.10 -33.62
CA VAL A 193 8.02 3.79 -33.89
C VAL A 193 7.42 3.09 -32.68
N LEU A 194 6.10 3.24 -32.52
CA LEU A 194 5.35 2.50 -31.48
C LEU A 194 5.00 1.12 -32.04
N ASP A 195 5.38 0.09 -31.33
CA ASP A 195 5.03 -1.29 -31.60
C ASP A 195 4.11 -1.83 -30.51
N THR A 196 3.14 -2.65 -30.90
CA THR A 196 2.16 -3.25 -30.01
C THR A 196 2.42 -4.73 -29.88
N ILE A 197 2.79 -5.17 -28.68
CA ILE A 197 3.02 -6.58 -28.35
C ILE A 197 1.81 -7.09 -27.59
N PHE A 198 1.09 -8.06 -28.16
CA PHE A 198 0.01 -8.76 -27.47
C PHE A 198 0.61 -9.79 -26.50
N LEU A 199 0.00 -9.90 -25.34
CA LEU A 199 0.41 -10.78 -24.26
C LEU A 199 -0.48 -12.01 -24.22
N ASP A 200 0.10 -13.18 -23.99
CA ASP A 200 -0.66 -14.43 -23.79
C ASP A 200 -1.49 -14.37 -22.49
N GLU A 201 -0.95 -13.71 -21.44
CA GLU A 201 -1.61 -13.46 -20.18
C GLU A 201 -1.65 -11.96 -19.90
N PRO A 202 -2.75 -11.41 -19.33
CA PRO A 202 -2.84 -10.00 -19.00
C PRO A 202 -1.74 -9.57 -18.03
N PHE A 203 -1.11 -8.43 -18.29
CA PHE A 203 -0.24 -7.76 -17.32
C PHE A 203 -1.09 -6.94 -16.35
N TRP A 204 -1.10 -7.33 -15.08
CA TRP A 204 -1.87 -6.67 -14.04
C TRP A 204 -1.05 -5.59 -13.34
N SER A 205 -1.56 -4.39 -13.29
CA SER A 205 -0.98 -3.28 -12.53
C SER A 205 -2.04 -2.63 -11.64
N ARG A 206 -1.61 -2.09 -10.51
CA ARG A 206 -2.51 -1.36 -9.61
C ARG A 206 -2.97 -0.08 -10.30
N ALA A 207 -4.27 0.17 -10.30
CA ALA A 207 -4.86 1.36 -10.91
C ALA A 207 -4.76 2.57 -9.96
N TYR A 208 -4.59 3.75 -10.57
CA TYR A 208 -4.80 5.01 -9.89
C TYR A 208 -6.26 5.42 -10.05
N LEU A 209 -6.91 5.63 -8.92
CA LEU A 209 -8.29 6.03 -8.81
C LEU A 209 -8.38 7.47 -8.31
N SER A 210 -9.46 8.16 -8.61
CA SER A 210 -9.79 9.44 -7.98
C SER A 210 -11.24 9.45 -7.51
N SER A 211 -11.53 10.24 -6.50
CA SER A 211 -12.88 10.44 -5.98
C SER A 211 -13.03 11.82 -5.36
N ALA A 212 -14.27 12.32 -5.35
CA ALA A 212 -14.71 13.47 -4.57
C ALA A 212 -15.58 13.05 -3.37
N ASP A 213 -15.76 11.73 -3.15
CA ASP A 213 -16.56 11.22 -2.04
C ASP A 213 -15.78 11.37 -0.71
N PRO A 214 -16.31 12.12 0.28
CA PRO A 214 -15.63 12.37 1.55
C PRO A 214 -15.30 11.10 2.35
N VAL A 215 -16.01 10.00 2.12
CA VAL A 215 -15.77 8.72 2.80
C VAL A 215 -14.49 8.06 2.26
N LEU A 216 -14.23 8.19 0.96
CA LEU A 216 -13.06 7.62 0.31
C LEU A 216 -11.81 8.50 0.46
N ILE A 217 -12.02 9.80 0.74
CA ILE A 217 -10.95 10.76 0.92
C ILE A 217 -10.54 10.78 2.39
N SER A 218 -9.31 10.42 2.68
CA SER A 218 -8.75 10.69 4.01
C SER A 218 -8.59 12.20 4.21
N GLN A 219 -8.97 12.71 5.39
CA GLN A 219 -8.79 14.15 5.72
C GLN A 219 -7.33 14.61 5.67
N SER A 220 -6.38 13.66 5.69
CA SER A 220 -4.94 13.95 5.56
C SER A 220 -4.48 14.08 4.11
N ASP A 221 -5.29 13.62 3.13
CA ASP A 221 -4.87 13.49 1.73
C ASP A 221 -5.34 14.66 0.86
N ALA A 222 -6.33 15.44 1.34
CA ALA A 222 -6.82 16.61 0.63
C ALA A 222 -6.07 17.87 1.05
N GLY A 223 -5.34 18.47 0.11
CA GLY A 223 -4.80 19.83 0.27
C GLY A 223 -5.95 20.86 0.39
N PRO A 224 -5.68 22.04 0.95
CA PRO A 224 -6.68 23.11 1.03
C PRO A 224 -7.23 23.46 -0.35
N GLY A 225 -8.53 23.25 -0.55
CA GLY A 225 -9.22 23.56 -1.82
C GLY A 225 -9.23 22.44 -2.85
N GLU A 226 -8.67 21.27 -2.58
CA GLU A 226 -8.80 20.12 -3.45
C GLU A 226 -10.21 19.51 -3.35
N THR A 227 -10.87 19.40 -4.51
CA THR A 227 -12.21 18.81 -4.63
C THR A 227 -12.19 17.34 -5.01
N ARG A 228 -11.01 16.80 -5.33
CA ARG A 228 -10.81 15.41 -5.73
C ARG A 228 -9.42 14.95 -5.31
N VAL A 229 -9.33 13.76 -4.73
CA VAL A 229 -8.09 13.14 -4.31
C VAL A 229 -7.80 11.90 -5.15
N PHE A 230 -6.54 11.71 -5.51
CA PHE A 230 -6.04 10.55 -6.22
C PHE A 230 -5.49 9.53 -5.21
N PHE A 231 -5.81 8.26 -5.41
CA PHE A 231 -5.36 7.18 -4.57
C PHE A 231 -5.18 5.88 -5.36
N ASN A 232 -4.33 5.00 -4.88
CA ASN A 232 -4.22 3.63 -5.38
C ASN A 232 -4.97 2.63 -4.49
N ARG A 233 -5.41 3.07 -3.31
CA ARG A 233 -6.34 2.39 -2.40
C ARG A 233 -6.97 3.41 -1.48
N ALA A 234 -8.22 3.19 -1.08
CA ALA A 234 -8.88 3.98 -0.05
C ALA A 234 -9.24 3.07 1.13
N VAL A 235 -8.89 3.49 2.34
CA VAL A 235 -9.17 2.78 3.59
C VAL A 235 -10.17 3.60 4.41
N PHE A 236 -11.38 3.07 4.63
CA PHE A 236 -12.46 3.80 5.25
C PHE A 236 -13.32 2.91 6.17
N ARG A 237 -14.22 3.53 6.91
CA ARG A 237 -15.16 2.86 7.81
C ARG A 237 -16.58 3.43 7.62
N ASP A 238 -17.55 2.71 8.13
CA ASP A 238 -18.98 2.93 7.94
C ASP A 238 -19.61 4.03 8.80
N ASP A 239 -18.87 4.80 9.59
CA ASP A 239 -19.38 5.77 10.56
C ASP A 239 -20.50 6.68 10.05
N GLY A 240 -20.50 7.01 8.76
CA GLY A 240 -21.49 7.90 8.16
C GLY A 240 -22.63 7.20 7.42
N PHE A 241 -22.61 5.84 7.34
CA PHE A 241 -23.59 5.08 6.55
C PHE A 241 -23.90 3.68 7.11
N ASN A 242 -23.49 3.39 8.35
CA ASN A 242 -23.74 2.09 9.02
C ASN A 242 -25.23 1.71 8.95
N GLY A 243 -25.49 0.49 8.46
CA GLY A 243 -26.83 -0.05 8.30
C GLY A 243 -27.62 0.52 7.12
N THR A 244 -26.97 1.16 6.16
CA THR A 244 -27.64 1.77 5.00
C THR A 244 -27.03 1.34 3.67
N THR A 245 -27.79 1.54 2.61
CA THR A 245 -27.25 1.41 1.25
C THR A 245 -26.41 2.63 0.92
N ARG A 246 -25.20 2.41 0.43
CA ARG A 246 -24.26 3.47 0.04
C ARG A 246 -23.72 3.24 -1.36
N SER A 247 -23.70 4.31 -2.18
CA SER A 247 -23.04 4.33 -3.49
C SER A 247 -21.79 5.19 -3.43
N PHE A 248 -20.68 4.67 -3.92
CA PHE A 248 -19.40 5.33 -4.06
C PHE A 248 -19.16 5.64 -5.53
N ARG A 249 -18.71 6.86 -5.82
CA ARG A 249 -18.33 7.26 -7.17
C ARG A 249 -16.81 7.41 -7.24
N ILE A 250 -16.20 6.61 -8.09
CA ILE A 250 -14.76 6.57 -8.31
C ILE A 250 -14.45 6.75 -9.79
N ARG A 251 -13.29 7.28 -10.11
CA ARG A 251 -12.83 7.45 -11.48
C ARG A 251 -11.51 6.76 -11.70
N LEU A 252 -11.39 6.07 -12.82
CA LEU A 252 -10.15 5.57 -13.37
C LEU A 252 -9.66 6.60 -14.41
N GLU A 253 -8.59 7.32 -14.08
CA GLU A 253 -8.18 8.52 -14.84
C GLU A 253 -7.39 8.19 -16.12
N SER A 254 -6.75 7.05 -16.17
CA SER A 254 -6.07 6.58 -17.39
C SER A 254 -6.07 5.07 -17.44
N PHE A 255 -6.41 4.54 -18.61
CA PHE A 255 -6.39 3.10 -18.85
C PHE A 255 -6.13 2.81 -20.32
N ILE A 256 -5.57 1.63 -20.57
CA ILE A 256 -5.30 1.12 -21.92
C ILE A 256 -6.48 0.22 -22.33
N ARG A 257 -6.97 0.41 -23.56
CA ARG A 257 -8.01 -0.42 -24.16
C ARG A 257 -7.42 -1.26 -25.30
N PRO A 258 -7.83 -2.53 -25.46
CA PRO A 258 -8.69 -3.31 -24.57
C PRO A 258 -7.97 -3.70 -23.28
N GLY A 259 -8.75 -3.94 -22.23
CA GLY A 259 -8.26 -4.38 -20.94
C GLY A 259 -9.40 -4.79 -20.02
N THR A 260 -9.07 -5.14 -18.79
CA THR A 260 -10.04 -5.48 -17.74
C THR A 260 -9.72 -4.69 -16.48
N LEU A 261 -10.73 -4.07 -15.87
CA LEU A 261 -10.65 -3.48 -14.54
C LEU A 261 -11.14 -4.49 -13.51
N ASP A 262 -10.28 -4.87 -12.58
CA ASP A 262 -10.62 -5.65 -11.38
C ASP A 262 -10.80 -4.66 -10.22
N LEU A 263 -12.04 -4.35 -9.88
CA LEU A 263 -12.40 -3.48 -8.78
C LEU A 263 -12.73 -4.32 -7.56
N ARG A 264 -12.04 -4.08 -6.45
CA ARG A 264 -12.15 -4.85 -5.22
C ARG A 264 -12.63 -4.00 -4.07
N LEU A 265 -13.72 -4.42 -3.45
CA LEU A 265 -14.13 -3.99 -2.12
C LEU A 265 -13.73 -5.08 -1.12
N VAL A 266 -12.84 -4.75 -0.23
CA VAL A 266 -12.35 -5.68 0.78
C VAL A 266 -12.89 -5.29 2.13
N SER A 267 -13.71 -6.15 2.76
CA SER A 267 -14.02 -6.04 4.17
C SER A 267 -12.75 -6.41 4.96
N ILE A 268 -12.29 -5.52 5.82
CA ILE A 268 -11.06 -5.70 6.61
C ILE A 268 -11.36 -5.66 8.10
N SER A 269 -10.53 -6.31 8.90
CA SER A 269 -10.63 -6.20 10.36
C SER A 269 -10.25 -4.80 10.86
N GLU A 270 -10.66 -4.45 12.09
CA GLU A 270 -10.25 -3.19 12.72
C GLU A 270 -8.72 -3.09 12.84
N ALA A 271 -8.04 -4.19 13.17
CA ALA A 271 -6.58 -4.20 13.25
C ALA A 271 -5.94 -3.88 11.90
N THR A 272 -6.46 -4.48 10.82
CA THR A 272 -6.00 -4.20 9.44
C THR A 272 -6.28 -2.75 9.05
N PHE A 273 -7.46 -2.21 9.39
CA PHE A 273 -7.80 -0.81 9.16
C PHE A 273 -6.84 0.15 9.86
N ARG A 274 -6.60 -0.06 11.16
CA ARG A 274 -5.68 0.77 11.97
C ARG A 274 -4.25 0.72 11.44
N TYR A 275 -3.81 -0.48 11.02
CA TYR A 275 -2.49 -0.66 10.42
C TYR A 275 -2.34 0.16 9.14
N PHE A 276 -3.25 0.01 8.18
CA PHE A 276 -3.16 0.76 6.91
C PHE A 276 -3.28 2.27 7.12
N ARG A 277 -4.15 2.74 8.00
CA ARG A 277 -4.30 4.17 8.30
C ARG A 277 -3.04 4.78 8.91
N THR A 278 -2.37 4.07 9.80
CA THR A 278 -1.13 4.55 10.40
C THR A 278 0.06 4.42 9.45
N LEU A 279 0.07 3.39 8.59
CA LEU A 279 1.07 3.21 7.54
C LEU A 279 1.00 4.33 6.48
N GLU A 280 -0.20 4.72 6.06
CA GLU A 280 -0.40 5.85 5.16
C GLU A 280 0.14 7.14 5.78
N ARG A 281 -0.23 7.43 7.02
CA ARG A 281 0.29 8.62 7.74
C ARG A 281 1.82 8.59 7.86
N TYR A 282 2.39 7.43 8.15
CA TYR A 282 3.85 7.27 8.19
C TYR A 282 4.49 7.60 6.84
N ALA A 283 3.94 7.07 5.74
CA ALA A 283 4.45 7.32 4.40
C ALA A 283 4.40 8.80 3.99
N TYR A 284 3.37 9.54 4.44
CA TYR A 284 3.29 10.99 4.20
C TYR A 284 4.31 11.80 4.99
N THR A 285 4.74 11.32 6.16
CA THR A 285 5.70 12.03 7.01
C THR A 285 7.14 11.60 6.75
N GLU A 286 7.34 10.53 5.98
CA GLU A 286 8.68 10.02 5.66
C GLU A 286 9.47 11.05 4.84
N GLY A 287 10.63 11.44 5.37
CA GLY A 287 11.53 12.42 4.72
C GLY A 287 11.22 13.89 5.07
N ASP A 288 10.17 14.21 5.79
CA ASP A 288 9.93 15.56 6.33
C ASP A 288 10.54 15.69 7.74
N PRO A 289 11.64 16.46 7.90
CA PRO A 289 12.30 16.60 9.21
C PRO A 289 11.48 17.39 10.24
N PHE A 290 10.39 18.04 9.82
CA PHE A 290 9.49 18.81 10.69
C PHE A 290 8.20 18.08 11.03
N ALA A 291 7.94 16.94 10.39
CA ALA A 291 6.76 16.15 10.69
C ALA A 291 6.91 15.42 12.04
N GLU A 292 5.81 15.31 12.76
CA GLU A 292 5.78 14.46 13.97
C GLU A 292 5.96 12.99 13.59
N PRO A 293 6.83 12.24 14.29
CA PRO A 293 7.01 10.82 14.03
C PRO A 293 5.70 10.05 14.20
N VAL A 294 5.31 9.29 13.20
CA VAL A 294 4.12 8.45 13.23
C VAL A 294 4.53 7.01 13.57
N GLN A 295 3.95 6.46 14.62
CA GLN A 295 4.10 5.04 14.92
C GLN A 295 3.08 4.23 14.13
N VAL A 296 3.55 3.29 13.30
CA VAL A 296 2.68 2.33 12.63
C VAL A 296 2.06 1.39 13.66
N PHE A 297 0.74 1.21 13.57
CA PHE A 297 0.01 0.32 14.48
C PHE A 297 0.48 -1.13 14.35
N THR A 298 0.53 -1.83 15.47
CA THR A 298 0.77 -3.27 15.54
C THR A 298 -0.19 -3.91 16.54
N ASN A 299 -0.69 -5.09 16.25
CA ASN A 299 -1.39 -5.95 17.20
C ASN A 299 -0.56 -7.20 17.56
N VAL A 300 0.72 -7.20 17.19
CA VAL A 300 1.65 -8.31 17.46
C VAL A 300 2.31 -8.08 18.82
N GLU A 301 1.88 -8.80 19.83
CA GLU A 301 2.46 -8.75 21.17
C GLU A 301 3.85 -9.39 21.18
N GLY A 302 4.81 -8.75 21.84
CA GLY A 302 6.20 -9.18 21.93
C GLY A 302 7.05 -8.86 20.70
N GLY A 303 6.44 -8.39 19.60
CA GLY A 303 7.11 -8.13 18.33
C GLY A 303 6.62 -6.88 17.62
N LEU A 304 6.69 -6.91 16.30
CA LEU A 304 6.20 -5.87 15.37
C LEU A 304 5.42 -6.53 14.23
N GLY A 305 4.73 -5.72 13.43
CA GLY A 305 3.99 -6.17 12.25
C GLY A 305 2.49 -6.20 12.48
N ILE A 306 1.79 -7.00 11.71
CA ILE A 306 0.33 -7.08 11.69
C ILE A 306 -0.15 -8.53 11.52
N TRP A 307 -1.16 -8.89 12.27
CA TRP A 307 -2.01 -10.04 12.03
C TRP A 307 -3.42 -9.52 11.80
N GLY A 308 -3.94 -9.66 10.58
CA GLY A 308 -5.20 -9.07 10.18
C GLY A 308 -6.07 -10.00 9.37
N GLY A 309 -7.37 -9.68 9.32
CA GLY A 309 -8.37 -10.39 8.52
C GLY A 309 -8.84 -9.58 7.33
N ALA A 310 -9.17 -10.24 6.24
CA ALA A 310 -9.75 -9.66 5.03
C ALA A 310 -10.78 -10.60 4.38
N ASN A 311 -11.75 -10.01 3.67
CA ASN A 311 -12.70 -10.73 2.84
C ASN A 311 -12.94 -9.91 1.56
N VAL A 312 -12.64 -10.49 0.40
CA VAL A 312 -12.59 -9.79 -0.89
C VAL A 312 -13.87 -10.03 -1.67
N GLU A 313 -14.54 -8.94 -2.02
CA GLU A 313 -15.58 -8.90 -3.07
C GLU A 313 -15.00 -8.18 -4.27
N GLN A 314 -15.18 -8.73 -5.48
CA GLN A 314 -14.60 -8.16 -6.69
C GLN A 314 -15.59 -8.11 -7.83
N VAL A 315 -15.38 -7.13 -8.71
CA VAL A 315 -16.10 -7.00 -9.98
C VAL A 315 -15.08 -6.84 -11.09
N LEU A 316 -15.22 -7.67 -12.12
CA LEU A 316 -14.42 -7.57 -13.34
C LEU A 316 -15.23 -6.76 -14.38
N ILE A 317 -14.64 -5.69 -14.89
CA ILE A 317 -15.26 -4.76 -15.83
C ILE A 317 -14.41 -4.73 -17.10
N ASP A 318 -14.99 -5.11 -18.23
CA ASP A 318 -14.30 -5.05 -19.51
C ASP A 318 -14.15 -3.61 -20.00
N LEU A 319 -12.94 -3.23 -20.39
CA LEU A 319 -12.57 -1.92 -20.91
C LEU A 319 -12.43 -2.02 -22.43
N TRP A 320 -13.47 -1.57 -23.16
CA TRP A 320 -13.53 -1.57 -24.64
C TRP A 320 -13.37 -0.18 -25.25
#